data_b9a8a329fe55524bba9fb49b1f391ea2
#
_entry.id   b9a8a329fe55524bba9fb49b1f391ea2
#
_cell.length_a   1.000
_cell.length_b   1.000
_cell.length_c   1.000
_cell.angle_alpha   90.00
_cell.angle_beta   90.00
_cell.angle_gamma   90.00
#
_symmetry.space_group_name_H-M   'P 1'
#
loop_
_entity.id
_entity.type
_entity.pdbx_description
1 polymer ?
#
loop_
_entity_poly.entity_id
_entity_poly.type
_entity_poly.pdbx_seq_one_letter_code
_entity_poly.pdbx_strand_id
1 'polypeptide(L)'
;MRNLRRLASSAVVAGALLLAGCSDWLTVPDPTVIDANALDPVADAPILSRSAQQNFAHAYGWMIMYSSWFTGETDVSETFPTRNEFGRRNIVIQNGSLNGDVWFPLSQSVASAYLVLNAGLPNPESNLNVARANFFLAWSYLFMAEHFCRGTVQAGPELSTAAMLDSAVAHFALAISRGTAAGGEGTTLANAARVGTARAYLQAGNSAQAISAAGAVPAGFTYNLSYVDDLAQRTRLANRLWQFVRDRGSIAVAPIWRTTDPRVPWLVTSAYSPQDAAYSTDRGVPYAIQQKYTDYSSPIRLASKLEADYIQAEAEGTSSQLTLIDARRAATGLAAYSGPTDANSVLTEFFTQKGFDFYLEGKRLGDFRRHPNNIIGAPVSGSTYWKPGFAPVGTDICYPLPIAELDNNKNFNP
;
A
#
# COMPACT_ATOMS: atom_id res chain seq x y z
N MET A 1 -47.57 -60.08 -8.97
CA MET A 1 -47.77 -58.76 -8.41
C MET A 1 -47.10 -58.54 -7.04
N ARG A 2 -46.94 -59.53 -6.22
CA ARG A 2 -46.28 -59.39 -4.87
C ARG A 2 -44.74 -59.15 -4.90
N ASN A 3 -44.05 -59.71 -5.89
CA ASN A 3 -42.61 -59.60 -6.04
C ASN A 3 -42.15 -58.24 -6.65
N LEU A 4 -42.95 -57.63 -7.50
CA LEU A 4 -42.67 -56.27 -8.07
C LEU A 4 -42.79 -55.18 -7.02
N ARG A 5 -43.71 -55.32 -6.05
CA ARG A 5 -43.83 -54.33 -4.95
C ARG A 5 -42.64 -54.37 -3.99
N ARG A 6 -42.05 -55.56 -3.76
CA ARG A 6 -40.86 -55.70 -2.90
C ARG A 6 -39.59 -55.12 -3.55
N LEU A 7 -39.45 -55.29 -4.87
CA LEU A 7 -38.32 -54.71 -5.63
C LEU A 7 -38.44 -53.17 -5.72
N ALA A 8 -39.63 -52.63 -5.90
CA ALA A 8 -39.84 -51.18 -5.91
C ALA A 8 -39.59 -50.54 -4.53
N SER A 9 -40.00 -51.19 -3.44
CA SER A 9 -39.72 -50.70 -2.07
C SER A 9 -38.22 -50.72 -1.72
N SER A 10 -37.50 -51.75 -2.18
CA SER A 10 -36.04 -51.86 -1.94
C SER A 10 -35.25 -50.82 -2.74
N ALA A 11 -35.71 -50.47 -3.96
CA ALA A 11 -35.09 -49.44 -4.80
C ALA A 11 -35.27 -48.01 -4.23
N VAL A 12 -36.44 -47.75 -3.64
CA VAL A 12 -36.72 -46.45 -3.00
C VAL A 12 -35.91 -46.26 -1.72
N VAL A 13 -35.74 -47.30 -0.91
CA VAL A 13 -34.92 -47.26 0.31
C VAL A 13 -33.42 -47.11 -0.01
N ALA A 14 -32.94 -47.79 -1.05
CA ALA A 14 -31.55 -47.65 -1.53
C ALA A 14 -31.29 -46.24 -2.13
N GLY A 15 -32.26 -45.65 -2.85
CA GLY A 15 -32.17 -44.29 -3.36
C GLY A 15 -32.17 -43.22 -2.27
N ALA A 16 -32.94 -43.41 -1.17
CA ALA A 16 -32.99 -42.50 -0.06
C ALA A 16 -31.69 -42.53 0.79
N LEU A 17 -31.03 -43.66 0.89
CA LEU A 17 -29.75 -43.82 1.58
C LEU A 17 -28.57 -43.19 0.81
N LEU A 18 -28.66 -43.04 -0.50
CA LEU A 18 -27.66 -42.36 -1.32
C LEU A 18 -27.78 -40.82 -1.29
N LEU A 19 -28.92 -40.29 -0.86
CA LEU A 19 -29.17 -38.84 -0.72
C LEU A 19 -28.85 -38.32 0.68
N ALA A 20 -28.67 -39.21 1.67
CA ALA A 20 -28.40 -38.83 3.07
C ALA A 20 -26.90 -38.76 3.43
N GLY A 21 -26.02 -39.05 2.51
CA GLY A 21 -24.58 -39.05 2.79
C GLY A 21 -23.84 -38.10 1.89
N CYS A 22 -23.38 -36.99 2.42
CA CYS A 22 -22.17 -36.21 2.02
C CYS A 22 -22.32 -34.68 2.17
N SER A 23 -22.97 -34.18 3.23
CA SER A 23 -22.85 -32.75 3.52
C SER A 23 -21.56 -32.45 4.33
N ASP A 24 -21.04 -33.39 5.14
CA ASP A 24 -19.91 -33.12 6.04
C ASP A 24 -18.55 -33.64 5.54
N TRP A 25 -18.52 -34.47 4.51
CA TRP A 25 -17.25 -35.01 3.98
C TRP A 25 -16.49 -34.06 3.05
N LEU A 26 -17.11 -32.95 2.64
CA LEU A 26 -16.47 -31.93 1.78
C LEU A 26 -16.08 -30.65 2.55
N THR A 27 -16.38 -30.56 3.82
CA THR A 27 -15.83 -29.49 4.67
C THR A 27 -14.43 -29.88 5.13
N VAL A 28 -13.43 -29.53 4.35
CA VAL A 28 -12.03 -29.54 4.83
C VAL A 28 -11.88 -28.30 5.70
N PRO A 29 -11.77 -28.47 7.05
CA PRO A 29 -11.45 -27.30 7.88
C PRO A 29 -10.09 -26.80 7.47
N ASP A 30 -10.02 -25.59 6.91
CA ASP A 30 -8.75 -24.92 6.67
C ASP A 30 -8.26 -24.39 8.03
N PRO A 31 -7.21 -24.97 8.61
CA PRO A 31 -6.70 -24.56 9.92
C PRO A 31 -6.12 -23.13 9.92
N THR A 32 -5.99 -22.55 8.74
CA THR A 32 -5.50 -21.17 8.57
C THR A 32 -6.62 -20.13 8.51
N VAL A 33 -7.87 -20.58 8.45
CA VAL A 33 -9.06 -19.70 8.41
C VAL A 33 -9.87 -19.91 9.69
N ILE A 34 -10.08 -18.85 10.45
CA ILE A 34 -10.99 -18.85 11.58
C ILE A 34 -12.41 -18.74 11.02
N ASP A 35 -13.30 -19.69 11.37
CA ASP A 35 -14.71 -19.60 11.04
C ASP A 35 -15.31 -18.32 11.64
N ALA A 36 -15.85 -17.46 10.80
CA ALA A 36 -16.46 -16.22 11.24
C ALA A 36 -17.58 -16.41 12.28
N ASN A 37 -18.27 -17.57 12.24
CA ASN A 37 -19.32 -17.92 13.21
C ASN A 37 -18.74 -18.37 14.57
N ALA A 38 -17.47 -18.73 14.63
CA ALA A 38 -16.79 -19.12 15.87
C ALA A 38 -16.14 -17.91 16.58
N LEU A 39 -16.13 -16.73 15.97
CA LEU A 39 -15.56 -15.52 16.55
C LEU A 39 -16.54 -14.85 17.52
N ASP A 40 -16.08 -14.55 18.74
CA ASP A 40 -16.68 -13.55 19.60
C ASP A 40 -15.99 -12.20 19.32
N PRO A 41 -16.63 -11.27 18.58
CA PRO A 41 -15.95 -10.03 18.16
C PRO A 41 -15.48 -9.16 19.33
N VAL A 42 -16.08 -9.31 20.51
CA VAL A 42 -15.70 -8.56 21.71
C VAL A 42 -14.52 -9.23 22.41
N ALA A 43 -14.59 -10.55 22.66
CA ALA A 43 -13.53 -11.31 23.29
C ALA A 43 -12.27 -11.38 22.41
N ASP A 44 -12.45 -11.51 21.09
CA ASP A 44 -11.37 -11.64 20.10
C ASP A 44 -10.88 -10.30 19.56
N ALA A 45 -11.38 -9.16 20.04
CA ALA A 45 -11.01 -7.83 19.56
C ALA A 45 -9.49 -7.57 19.49
N PRO A 46 -8.66 -8.03 20.46
CA PRO A 46 -7.20 -7.88 20.35
C PRO A 46 -6.62 -8.59 19.12
N ILE A 47 -7.07 -9.81 18.82
CA ILE A 47 -6.62 -10.60 17.64
C ILE A 47 -7.12 -9.94 16.36
N LEU A 48 -8.40 -9.56 16.31
CA LEU A 48 -9.02 -8.92 15.15
C LEU A 48 -8.35 -7.59 14.80
N SER A 49 -8.03 -6.75 15.79
CA SER A 49 -7.36 -5.47 15.56
C SER A 49 -5.91 -5.66 15.09
N ARG A 50 -5.20 -6.70 15.57
CA ARG A 50 -3.89 -7.08 15.06
C ARG A 50 -3.96 -7.65 13.63
N SER A 51 -5.03 -8.39 13.32
CA SER A 51 -5.28 -8.85 11.95
C SER A 51 -5.50 -7.68 10.99
N ALA A 52 -6.22 -6.62 11.41
CA ALA A 52 -6.34 -5.39 10.62
C ALA A 52 -4.96 -4.73 10.37
N GLN A 53 -4.10 -4.66 11.39
CA GLN A 53 -2.72 -4.20 11.26
C GLN A 53 -1.92 -5.04 10.26
N GLN A 54 -2.02 -6.36 10.36
CA GLN A 54 -1.28 -7.29 9.50
C GLN A 54 -1.75 -7.21 8.03
N ASN A 55 -3.07 -7.17 7.81
CA ASN A 55 -3.63 -7.03 6.46
C ASN A 55 -3.25 -5.69 5.84
N PHE A 56 -3.20 -4.61 6.64
CA PHE A 56 -2.69 -3.33 6.16
C PHE A 56 -1.20 -3.39 5.80
N ALA A 57 -0.35 -3.98 6.65
CA ALA A 57 1.08 -4.13 6.37
C ALA A 57 1.32 -4.94 5.10
N HIS A 58 0.54 -6.00 4.87
CA HIS A 58 0.57 -6.79 3.65
C HIS A 58 0.19 -5.95 2.42
N ALA A 59 -0.94 -5.23 2.49
CA ALA A 59 -1.38 -4.33 1.42
C ALA A 59 -0.34 -3.23 1.13
N TYR A 60 0.23 -2.63 2.18
CA TYR A 60 1.23 -1.58 2.06
C TYR A 60 2.47 -2.01 1.28
N GLY A 61 2.99 -3.20 1.56
CA GLY A 61 4.12 -3.76 0.81
C GLY A 61 3.84 -3.88 -0.69
N TRP A 62 2.66 -4.34 -1.07
CA TRP A 62 2.22 -4.39 -2.46
C TRP A 62 2.06 -2.99 -3.08
N MET A 63 1.43 -2.08 -2.36
CA MET A 63 1.20 -0.72 -2.86
C MET A 63 2.50 0.03 -3.11
N ILE A 64 3.50 -0.11 -2.24
CA ILE A 64 4.83 0.46 -2.45
C ILE A 64 5.45 -0.11 -3.72
N MET A 65 5.41 -1.42 -3.90
CA MET A 65 6.02 -2.07 -5.05
C MET A 65 5.40 -1.58 -6.36
N TYR A 66 4.07 -1.59 -6.48
CA TYR A 66 3.37 -1.15 -7.69
C TYR A 66 3.50 0.35 -7.95
N SER A 67 3.45 1.18 -6.89
CA SER A 67 3.66 2.63 -7.03
C SER A 67 5.10 2.97 -7.40
N SER A 68 6.09 2.19 -6.95
CA SER A 68 7.49 2.39 -7.32
C SER A 68 7.72 2.18 -8.82
N TRP A 69 7.07 1.18 -9.41
CA TRP A 69 7.09 0.96 -10.86
C TRP A 69 6.37 2.08 -11.62
N PHE A 70 5.20 2.48 -11.12
CA PHE A 70 4.38 3.51 -11.75
C PHE A 70 5.04 4.89 -11.76
N THR A 71 5.81 5.20 -10.74
CA THR A 71 6.48 6.50 -10.57
C THR A 71 7.98 6.48 -10.87
N GLY A 72 8.52 5.35 -11.32
CA GLY A 72 9.92 5.24 -11.74
C GLY A 72 10.95 5.27 -10.60
N GLU A 73 10.57 4.84 -9.39
CA GLU A 73 11.55 4.53 -8.34
C GLU A 73 12.31 3.24 -8.68
N THR A 74 11.59 2.28 -9.21
CA THR A 74 12.14 1.00 -9.67
C THR A 74 11.62 0.65 -11.05
N ASP A 75 12.34 -0.23 -11.73
CA ASP A 75 11.93 -0.84 -12.98
C ASP A 75 11.34 -2.24 -12.72
N VAL A 76 10.35 -2.62 -13.54
CA VAL A 76 9.83 -4.00 -13.57
C VAL A 76 10.86 -4.88 -14.26
N SER A 77 11.66 -5.65 -13.54
CA SER A 77 12.72 -6.48 -14.13
C SER A 77 12.26 -7.84 -14.65
N GLU A 78 10.99 -8.16 -14.56
CA GLU A 78 10.38 -9.40 -15.03
C GLU A 78 9.45 -9.19 -16.25
N THR A 79 9.03 -10.30 -16.91
CA THR A 79 8.20 -10.25 -18.14
C THR A 79 6.71 -10.18 -17.93
N PHE A 80 6.21 -10.31 -16.71
CA PHE A 80 4.78 -10.32 -16.45
C PHE A 80 4.08 -9.12 -17.10
N PRO A 81 3.18 -9.32 -18.09
CA PRO A 81 2.52 -8.22 -18.79
C PRO A 81 1.75 -7.32 -17.84
N THR A 82 1.02 -7.89 -16.89
CA THR A 82 0.20 -7.16 -15.91
C THR A 82 1.00 -6.22 -15.02
N ARG A 83 2.23 -6.59 -14.65
CA ARG A 83 3.13 -5.72 -13.87
C ARG A 83 3.78 -4.64 -14.73
N ASN A 84 4.13 -4.98 -15.97
CA ASN A 84 4.66 -4.00 -16.91
C ASN A 84 3.63 -2.93 -17.31
N GLU A 85 2.32 -3.18 -17.17
CA GLU A 85 1.30 -2.16 -17.33
C GLU A 85 1.46 -1.03 -16.30
N PHE A 86 1.83 -1.34 -15.05
CA PHE A 86 2.13 -0.32 -14.04
C PHE A 86 3.38 0.49 -14.40
N GLY A 87 4.48 -0.18 -14.77
CA GLY A 87 5.71 0.51 -15.22
C GLY A 87 5.51 1.37 -16.47
N ARG A 88 4.50 1.06 -17.28
CA ARG A 88 4.12 1.84 -18.47
C ARG A 88 3.01 2.86 -18.22
N ARG A 89 2.43 2.91 -17.03
CA ARG A 89 1.28 3.78 -16.74
C ARG A 89 0.12 3.59 -17.74
N ASN A 90 -0.21 2.34 -18.03
CA ASN A 90 -1.30 1.96 -18.92
C ASN A 90 -1.95 0.68 -18.38
N ILE A 91 -2.81 0.83 -17.38
CA ILE A 91 -3.38 -0.27 -16.60
C ILE A 91 -4.81 -0.52 -17.08
N VAL A 92 -5.07 -1.72 -17.57
CA VAL A 92 -6.44 -2.09 -17.96
C VAL A 92 -7.22 -2.63 -16.75
N ILE A 93 -8.54 -2.45 -16.75
CA ILE A 93 -9.42 -2.89 -15.64
C ILE A 93 -9.41 -4.41 -15.45
N GLN A 94 -9.07 -5.20 -16.49
CA GLN A 94 -8.94 -6.66 -16.45
C GLN A 94 -7.60 -7.14 -15.89
N ASN A 95 -6.70 -6.21 -15.50
CA ASN A 95 -5.38 -6.56 -15.01
C ASN A 95 -5.46 -7.40 -13.72
N GLY A 96 -4.99 -8.67 -13.79
CA GLY A 96 -5.04 -9.59 -12.64
C GLY A 96 -4.19 -9.14 -11.46
N SER A 97 -3.05 -8.46 -11.71
CA SER A 97 -2.22 -7.90 -10.64
C SER A 97 -2.87 -6.68 -9.97
N LEU A 98 -3.59 -5.86 -10.72
CA LEU A 98 -4.38 -4.77 -10.15
C LEU A 98 -5.41 -5.31 -9.15
N ASN A 99 -6.13 -6.36 -9.53
CA ASN A 99 -7.12 -6.98 -8.65
C ASN A 99 -6.47 -7.72 -7.48
N GLY A 100 -5.57 -8.68 -7.76
CA GLY A 100 -5.06 -9.65 -6.76
C GLY A 100 -3.97 -9.08 -5.85
N ASP A 101 -3.06 -8.26 -6.38
CA ASP A 101 -1.91 -7.77 -5.63
C ASP A 101 -2.17 -6.39 -4.99
N VAL A 102 -3.02 -5.56 -5.60
CA VAL A 102 -3.21 -4.16 -5.13
C VAL A 102 -4.59 -3.95 -4.50
N TRP A 103 -5.67 -4.21 -5.24
CA TRP A 103 -7.02 -3.92 -4.76
C TRP A 103 -7.48 -4.85 -3.65
N PHE A 104 -7.36 -6.16 -3.85
CA PHE A 104 -7.87 -7.16 -2.90
C PHE A 104 -7.19 -7.07 -1.51
N PRO A 105 -5.85 -6.97 -1.38
CA PRO A 105 -5.22 -6.79 -0.07
C PRO A 105 -5.65 -5.50 0.63
N LEU A 106 -5.82 -4.40 -0.11
CA LEU A 106 -6.31 -3.14 0.46
C LEU A 106 -7.75 -3.27 0.96
N SER A 107 -8.62 -3.92 0.18
CA SER A 107 -10.01 -4.20 0.57
C SER A 107 -10.09 -5.11 1.80
N GLN A 108 -9.19 -6.11 1.92
CA GLN A 108 -9.09 -6.94 3.13
C GLN A 108 -8.68 -6.12 4.35
N SER A 109 -7.75 -5.16 4.21
CA SER A 109 -7.38 -4.27 5.31
C SER A 109 -8.59 -3.46 5.80
N VAL A 110 -9.35 -2.89 4.87
CA VAL A 110 -10.59 -2.15 5.16
C VAL A 110 -11.61 -3.03 5.87
N ALA A 111 -11.89 -4.23 5.33
CA ALA A 111 -12.87 -5.15 5.91
C ALA A 111 -12.48 -5.58 7.33
N SER A 112 -11.21 -5.87 7.57
CA SER A 112 -10.69 -6.26 8.89
C SER A 112 -10.84 -5.14 9.92
N ALA A 113 -10.63 -3.89 9.52
CA ALA A 113 -10.81 -2.74 10.40
C ALA A 113 -12.30 -2.55 10.76
N TYR A 114 -13.19 -2.62 9.77
CA TYR A 114 -14.64 -2.53 10.03
C TYR A 114 -15.17 -3.68 10.90
N LEU A 115 -14.62 -4.87 10.82
CA LEU A 115 -15.00 -5.97 11.68
C LEU A 115 -14.80 -5.60 13.17
N VAL A 116 -13.69 -4.94 13.49
CA VAL A 116 -13.44 -4.44 14.86
C VAL A 116 -14.38 -3.29 15.24
N LEU A 117 -14.58 -2.34 14.32
CA LEU A 117 -15.40 -1.15 14.61
C LEU A 117 -16.88 -1.49 14.78
N ASN A 118 -17.37 -2.51 14.10
CA ASN A 118 -18.76 -2.97 14.17
C ASN A 118 -19.01 -3.95 15.33
N ALA A 119 -17.98 -4.36 16.08
CA ALA A 119 -18.08 -5.32 17.18
C ALA A 119 -18.76 -4.77 18.43
N GLY A 120 -19.00 -3.46 18.53
CA GLY A 120 -19.63 -2.86 19.71
C GLY A 120 -18.78 -2.94 20.97
N LEU A 121 -17.47 -2.77 20.86
CA LEU A 121 -16.53 -2.91 21.96
C LEU A 121 -16.82 -1.97 23.14
N PRO A 122 -16.63 -2.41 24.40
CA PRO A 122 -16.82 -1.57 25.56
C PRO A 122 -15.80 -0.42 25.61
N ASN A 123 -16.24 0.72 26.17
CA ASN A 123 -15.41 1.94 26.31
C ASN A 123 -14.74 2.38 25.01
N PRO A 124 -15.44 2.51 23.91
CA PRO A 124 -14.85 2.71 22.57
C PRO A 124 -13.96 3.96 22.48
N GLU A 125 -14.19 4.97 23.34
CA GLU A 125 -13.44 6.23 23.35
C GLU A 125 -12.00 6.10 23.90
N SER A 126 -11.71 5.02 24.65
CA SER A 126 -10.38 4.73 25.19
C SER A 126 -9.89 3.30 24.89
N ASN A 127 -10.57 2.59 23.99
CA ASN A 127 -10.23 1.23 23.62
C ASN A 127 -9.13 1.22 22.56
N LEU A 128 -7.97 0.64 22.89
CA LEU A 128 -6.83 0.53 21.99
C LEU A 128 -7.16 -0.21 20.67
N ASN A 129 -8.01 -1.24 20.71
CA ASN A 129 -8.39 -1.99 19.53
C ASN A 129 -9.21 -1.14 18.56
N VAL A 130 -10.11 -0.30 19.11
CA VAL A 130 -10.89 0.67 18.32
C VAL A 130 -9.98 1.76 17.73
N ALA A 131 -9.02 2.26 18.52
CA ALA A 131 -8.02 3.23 18.02
C ALA A 131 -7.19 2.64 16.87
N ARG A 132 -6.71 1.39 17.03
CA ARG A 132 -5.93 0.67 16.00
C ARG A 132 -6.74 0.44 14.74
N ALA A 133 -8.00 0.01 14.85
CA ALA A 133 -8.88 -0.20 13.69
C ALA A 133 -9.13 1.10 12.93
N ASN A 134 -9.44 2.21 13.61
CA ASN A 134 -9.58 3.53 12.96
C ASN A 134 -8.28 3.97 12.29
N PHE A 135 -7.13 3.72 12.92
CA PHE A 135 -5.82 4.08 12.37
C PHE A 135 -5.55 3.38 11.04
N PHE A 136 -5.68 2.05 10.97
CA PHE A 136 -5.41 1.32 9.73
C PHE A 136 -6.50 1.52 8.68
N LEU A 137 -7.73 1.77 9.08
CA LEU A 137 -8.80 2.16 8.16
C LEU A 137 -8.52 3.53 7.52
N ALA A 138 -8.10 4.51 8.31
CA ALA A 138 -7.73 5.83 7.82
C ALA A 138 -6.59 5.79 6.81
N TRP A 139 -5.52 5.04 7.10
CA TRP A 139 -4.43 4.83 6.16
C TRP A 139 -4.89 4.10 4.90
N SER A 140 -5.81 3.13 5.00
CA SER A 140 -6.36 2.44 3.84
C SER A 140 -7.14 3.39 2.93
N TYR A 141 -7.96 4.26 3.49
CA TYR A 141 -8.66 5.31 2.72
C TYR A 141 -7.70 6.30 2.07
N LEU A 142 -6.68 6.74 2.79
CA LEU A 142 -5.66 7.64 2.23
C LEU A 142 -4.93 7.01 1.05
N PHE A 143 -4.50 5.76 1.18
CA PHE A 143 -3.84 5.05 0.09
C PHE A 143 -4.81 4.77 -1.07
N MET A 144 -6.08 4.46 -0.80
CA MET A 144 -7.08 4.36 -1.84
C MET A 144 -7.21 5.67 -2.61
N ALA A 145 -7.28 6.81 -1.90
CA ALA A 145 -7.38 8.14 -2.51
C ALA A 145 -6.14 8.52 -3.35
N GLU A 146 -4.95 8.13 -2.91
CA GLU A 146 -3.71 8.45 -3.62
C GLU A 146 -3.41 7.53 -4.79
N HIS A 147 -3.84 6.26 -4.74
CA HIS A 147 -3.49 5.27 -5.77
C HIS A 147 -4.58 5.10 -6.82
N PHE A 148 -5.85 5.16 -6.42
CA PHE A 148 -6.96 4.92 -7.33
C PHE A 148 -7.62 6.22 -7.80
N CYS A 149 -8.17 6.22 -9.01
CA CYS A 149 -8.89 7.37 -9.57
C CYS A 149 -10.25 7.55 -8.88
N ARG A 150 -10.80 6.48 -8.39
CA ARG A 150 -12.07 6.35 -7.65
C ARG A 150 -12.00 5.10 -6.77
N GLY A 151 -12.86 5.00 -5.76
CA GLY A 151 -12.87 3.86 -4.85
C GLY A 151 -14.26 3.40 -4.50
N THR A 152 -14.33 2.34 -3.73
CA THR A 152 -15.54 1.86 -3.06
C THR A 152 -15.14 1.05 -1.83
N VAL A 153 -16.01 0.94 -0.87
CA VAL A 153 -15.75 0.25 0.40
C VAL A 153 -16.94 -0.62 0.75
N GLN A 154 -16.70 -1.89 1.12
CA GLN A 154 -17.73 -2.86 1.54
C GLN A 154 -18.87 -2.99 0.53
N ALA A 155 -18.55 -3.09 -0.76
CA ALA A 155 -19.52 -3.09 -1.85
C ALA A 155 -20.50 -1.90 -1.80
N GLY A 156 -20.07 -0.77 -1.26
CA GLY A 156 -20.83 0.49 -1.24
C GLY A 156 -20.80 1.23 -2.57
N PRO A 157 -21.37 2.44 -2.62
CA PRO A 157 -21.35 3.28 -3.81
C PRO A 157 -19.93 3.76 -4.15
N GLU A 158 -19.80 4.34 -5.35
CA GLU A 158 -18.56 4.97 -5.79
C GLU A 158 -18.15 6.12 -4.87
N LEU A 159 -16.87 6.15 -4.53
CA LEU A 159 -16.23 7.22 -3.76
C LEU A 159 -15.26 8.00 -4.66
N SER A 160 -15.44 9.31 -4.72
CA SER A 160 -14.47 10.21 -5.32
C SER A 160 -13.18 10.28 -4.48
N THR A 161 -12.09 10.78 -5.07
CA THR A 161 -10.84 11.05 -4.32
C THR A 161 -11.10 11.93 -3.11
N ALA A 162 -11.93 12.97 -3.23
CA ALA A 162 -12.29 13.85 -2.12
C ALA A 162 -13.02 13.11 -1.00
N ALA A 163 -14.04 12.29 -1.33
CA ALA A 163 -14.78 11.51 -0.33
C ALA A 163 -13.88 10.49 0.40
N MET A 164 -12.92 9.89 -0.29
CA MET A 164 -11.94 9.00 0.34
C MET A 164 -11.00 9.76 1.29
N LEU A 165 -10.55 10.97 0.92
CA LEU A 165 -9.71 11.82 1.78
C LEU A 165 -10.49 12.31 3.01
N ASP A 166 -11.75 12.70 2.86
CA ASP A 166 -12.62 13.09 3.98
C ASP A 166 -12.81 11.93 4.96
N SER A 167 -13.03 10.72 4.43
CA SER A 167 -13.12 9.51 5.24
C SER A 167 -11.81 9.21 5.98
N ALA A 168 -10.66 9.37 5.30
CA ALA A 168 -9.36 9.22 5.95
C ALA A 168 -9.18 10.21 7.10
N VAL A 169 -9.48 11.49 6.89
CA VAL A 169 -9.38 12.53 7.93
C VAL A 169 -10.29 12.21 9.11
N ALA A 170 -11.54 11.79 8.86
CA ALA A 170 -12.48 11.45 9.93
C ALA A 170 -11.96 10.26 10.79
N HIS A 171 -11.48 9.19 10.16
CA HIS A 171 -10.93 8.05 10.89
C HIS A 171 -9.58 8.35 11.55
N PHE A 172 -8.72 9.20 10.98
CA PHE A 172 -7.53 9.70 11.67
C PHE A 172 -7.89 10.50 12.92
N ALA A 173 -8.90 11.36 12.88
CA ALA A 173 -9.36 12.11 14.05
C ALA A 173 -9.82 11.17 15.18
N LEU A 174 -10.54 10.10 14.84
CA LEU A 174 -10.93 9.06 15.80
C LEU A 174 -9.71 8.28 16.33
N ALA A 175 -8.76 7.96 15.48
CA ALA A 175 -7.51 7.30 15.89
C ALA A 175 -6.69 8.19 16.84
N ILE A 176 -6.62 9.50 16.59
CA ILE A 176 -5.93 10.47 17.45
C ILE A 176 -6.62 10.56 18.82
N SER A 177 -7.93 10.80 18.86
CA SER A 177 -8.66 10.99 20.13
C SER A 177 -8.62 9.72 20.99
N ARG A 178 -9.01 8.58 20.43
CA ARG A 178 -9.08 7.29 21.10
C ARG A 178 -7.69 6.74 21.44
N GLY A 179 -6.71 6.91 20.55
CA GLY A 179 -5.34 6.50 20.81
C GLY A 179 -4.70 7.31 21.93
N THR A 180 -4.95 8.62 22.00
CA THR A 180 -4.48 9.46 23.11
C THR A 180 -5.12 9.05 24.42
N ALA A 181 -6.41 8.77 24.43
CA ALA A 181 -7.14 8.31 25.63
C ALA A 181 -6.71 6.91 26.10
N ALA A 182 -6.35 6.01 25.16
CA ALA A 182 -5.85 4.67 25.49
C ALA A 182 -4.42 4.67 26.07
N GLY A 183 -3.62 5.71 25.79
CA GLY A 183 -2.22 5.79 26.24
C GLY A 183 -1.29 4.78 25.56
N GLY A 184 -0.04 4.71 26.02
CA GLY A 184 0.92 3.70 25.57
C GLY A 184 1.04 3.56 24.03
N GLU A 185 0.78 2.38 23.47
CA GLU A 185 0.73 2.13 22.02
C GLU A 185 -0.26 3.07 21.32
N GLY A 186 -1.39 3.38 21.97
CA GLY A 186 -2.40 4.29 21.42
C GLY A 186 -1.84 5.69 21.15
N THR A 187 -0.99 6.22 22.02
CA THR A 187 -0.31 7.50 21.81
C THR A 187 0.60 7.45 20.58
N THR A 188 1.27 6.33 20.36
CA THR A 188 2.10 6.12 19.16
C THR A 188 1.25 6.13 17.88
N LEU A 189 0.12 5.44 17.90
CA LEU A 189 -0.84 5.45 16.78
C LEU A 189 -1.40 6.85 16.54
N ALA A 190 -1.72 7.60 17.61
CA ALA A 190 -2.21 8.97 17.51
C ALA A 190 -1.18 9.90 16.85
N ASN A 191 0.10 9.78 17.18
CA ASN A 191 1.16 10.57 16.54
C ASN A 191 1.35 10.21 15.06
N ALA A 192 1.29 8.92 14.71
CA ALA A 192 1.32 8.48 13.32
C ALA A 192 0.07 8.93 12.55
N ALA A 193 -1.10 8.96 13.20
CA ALA A 193 -2.33 9.46 12.62
C ALA A 193 -2.26 10.97 12.29
N ARG A 194 -1.55 11.79 13.12
CA ARG A 194 -1.31 13.20 12.79
C ARG A 194 -0.53 13.39 11.49
N VAL A 195 0.46 12.52 11.22
CA VAL A 195 1.19 12.53 9.93
C VAL A 195 0.23 12.18 8.78
N GLY A 196 -0.59 11.13 8.94
CA GLY A 196 -1.61 10.75 7.95
C GLY A 196 -2.64 11.84 7.70
N THR A 197 -3.08 12.54 8.76
CA THR A 197 -3.98 13.70 8.66
C THR A 197 -3.35 14.83 7.85
N ALA A 198 -2.10 15.17 8.15
CA ALA A 198 -1.37 16.20 7.40
C ALA A 198 -1.25 15.84 5.92
N ARG A 199 -0.93 14.57 5.61
CA ARG A 199 -0.83 14.07 4.24
C ARG A 199 -2.18 14.10 3.53
N ALA A 200 -3.27 13.70 4.19
CA ALA A 200 -4.61 13.74 3.62
C ALA A 200 -5.05 15.19 3.29
N TYR A 201 -4.81 16.13 4.20
CA TYR A 201 -5.11 17.54 3.94
C TYR A 201 -4.26 18.12 2.80
N LEU A 202 -2.96 17.79 2.76
CA LEU A 202 -2.10 18.22 1.65
C LEU A 202 -2.62 17.67 0.31
N GLN A 203 -2.99 16.40 0.27
CA GLN A 203 -3.55 15.76 -0.92
C GLN A 203 -4.89 16.37 -1.35
N ALA A 204 -5.68 16.86 -0.39
CA ALA A 204 -6.93 17.60 -0.64
C ALA A 204 -6.73 19.08 -1.02
N GLY A 205 -5.48 19.59 -1.03
CA GLY A 205 -5.17 21.00 -1.30
C GLY A 205 -5.42 21.94 -0.11
N ASN A 206 -5.63 21.40 1.09
CA ASN A 206 -5.93 22.15 2.31
C ASN A 206 -4.64 22.50 3.08
N SER A 207 -3.83 23.43 2.55
CA SER A 207 -2.51 23.79 3.08
C SER A 207 -2.52 24.19 4.55
N ALA A 208 -3.47 25.01 5.00
CA ALA A 208 -3.53 25.47 6.39
C ALA A 208 -3.73 24.32 7.39
N GLN A 209 -4.63 23.38 7.08
CA GLN A 209 -4.88 22.21 7.90
C GLN A 209 -3.70 21.21 7.84
N ALA A 210 -3.04 21.08 6.68
CA ALA A 210 -1.85 20.26 6.53
C ALA A 210 -0.71 20.77 7.42
N ILE A 211 -0.43 22.08 7.43
CA ILE A 211 0.57 22.74 8.29
C ILE A 211 0.23 22.51 9.77
N SER A 212 -1.02 22.74 10.17
CA SER A 212 -1.45 22.55 11.55
C SER A 212 -1.26 21.11 12.05
N ALA A 213 -1.67 20.13 11.23
CA ALA A 213 -1.53 18.71 11.57
C ALA A 213 -0.07 18.27 11.60
N ALA A 214 0.77 18.73 10.65
CA ALA A 214 2.21 18.45 10.60
C ALA A 214 2.96 19.03 11.80
N GLY A 215 2.60 20.26 12.23
CA GLY A 215 3.14 20.92 13.41
C GLY A 215 2.85 20.20 14.73
N ALA A 216 1.78 19.42 14.78
CA ALA A 216 1.41 18.63 15.95
C ALA A 216 2.18 17.29 16.10
N VAL A 217 3.03 16.93 15.13
CA VAL A 217 3.83 15.70 15.18
C VAL A 217 5.07 15.92 16.04
N PRO A 218 5.31 15.08 17.08
CA PRO A 218 6.47 15.26 17.97
C PRO A 218 7.81 15.16 17.24
N ALA A 219 8.80 15.92 17.71
CA ALA A 219 10.17 15.87 17.20
C ALA A 219 10.73 14.43 17.30
N GLY A 220 11.46 13.99 16.28
CA GLY A 220 12.09 12.67 16.22
C GLY A 220 11.12 11.51 16.06
N PHE A 221 9.81 11.75 15.93
CA PHE A 221 8.81 10.69 15.81
C PHE A 221 9.01 9.85 14.55
N THR A 222 8.91 8.53 14.72
CA THR A 222 8.89 7.56 13.61
C THR A 222 7.98 6.38 13.99
N TYR A 223 7.17 5.94 13.04
CA TYR A 223 6.34 4.75 13.14
C TYR A 223 6.63 3.81 11.98
N ASN A 224 7.05 2.58 12.31
CA ASN A 224 7.36 1.54 11.34
C ASN A 224 6.34 0.41 11.41
N LEU A 225 6.00 -0.14 10.24
CA LEU A 225 5.30 -1.42 10.15
C LEU A 225 6.33 -2.53 10.26
N SER A 226 6.02 -3.53 11.07
CA SER A 226 6.86 -4.72 11.26
C SER A 226 6.44 -5.83 10.31
N TYR A 227 7.42 -6.61 9.88
CA TYR A 227 7.26 -7.81 9.06
C TYR A 227 7.93 -9.00 9.75
N VAL A 228 7.64 -10.21 9.30
CA VAL A 228 8.16 -11.43 9.93
C VAL A 228 8.71 -12.36 8.85
N ASP A 229 9.90 -12.93 9.08
CA ASP A 229 10.43 -14.02 8.28
C ASP A 229 9.92 -15.36 8.81
N ASP A 230 8.76 -15.78 8.30
CA ASP A 230 8.18 -17.11 8.53
C ASP A 230 8.07 -17.82 7.19
N LEU A 231 8.83 -18.87 6.99
CA LEU A 231 8.91 -19.59 5.71
C LEU A 231 7.53 -20.07 5.22
N ALA A 232 6.65 -20.53 6.11
CA ALA A 232 5.30 -21.01 5.78
C ALA A 232 4.34 -19.87 5.43
N GLN A 233 4.56 -18.67 5.99
CA GLN A 233 3.68 -17.50 5.85
C GLN A 233 4.36 -16.33 5.12
N ARG A 234 5.51 -16.56 4.48
CA ARG A 234 6.31 -15.49 3.84
C ARG A 234 5.51 -14.67 2.83
N THR A 235 4.57 -15.30 2.13
CA THR A 235 3.68 -14.60 1.17
C THR A 235 2.73 -13.60 1.82
N ARG A 236 2.54 -13.63 3.14
CA ARG A 236 1.65 -12.73 3.87
C ARG A 236 2.38 -11.83 4.86
N LEU A 237 3.45 -12.34 5.49
CA LEU A 237 4.09 -11.70 6.64
C LEU A 237 5.40 -10.99 6.31
N ALA A 238 6.06 -11.37 5.21
CA ALA A 238 7.37 -10.83 4.86
C ALA A 238 7.30 -9.43 4.24
N ASN A 239 8.41 -8.69 4.40
CA ASN A 239 8.66 -7.47 3.64
C ASN A 239 8.64 -7.80 2.14
N ARG A 240 7.63 -7.28 1.44
CA ARG A 240 7.37 -7.58 0.03
C ARG A 240 8.47 -7.08 -0.89
N LEU A 241 9.08 -5.94 -0.57
CA LEU A 241 10.15 -5.37 -1.39
C LEU A 241 11.39 -6.26 -1.38
N TRP A 242 11.79 -6.80 -0.20
CA TRP A 242 12.89 -7.76 -0.14
C TRP A 242 12.52 -9.09 -0.77
N GLN A 243 11.32 -9.59 -0.51
CA GLN A 243 10.87 -10.86 -1.09
C GLN A 243 10.93 -10.83 -2.63
N PHE A 244 10.51 -9.74 -3.25
CA PHE A 244 10.50 -9.62 -4.71
C PHE A 244 11.87 -9.32 -5.30
N VAL A 245 12.79 -8.80 -4.53
CA VAL A 245 14.22 -8.76 -4.89
C VAL A 245 14.82 -10.16 -4.80
N ARG A 246 14.63 -10.84 -3.65
CA ARG A 246 15.36 -12.05 -3.30
C ARG A 246 14.82 -13.30 -3.98
N ASP A 247 13.51 -13.47 -4.02
CA ASP A 247 12.87 -14.72 -4.48
C ASP A 247 12.49 -14.66 -5.97
N ARG A 248 12.32 -13.46 -6.54
CA ARG A 248 11.79 -13.28 -7.89
C ARG A 248 12.61 -12.35 -8.80
N GLY A 249 13.42 -11.45 -8.25
CA GLY A 249 14.17 -10.47 -9.03
C GLY A 249 13.30 -9.52 -9.84
N SER A 250 12.11 -9.21 -9.34
CA SER A 250 11.10 -8.45 -10.06
C SER A 250 11.28 -6.93 -9.95
N ILE A 251 12.10 -6.47 -8.99
CA ILE A 251 12.31 -5.06 -8.66
C ILE A 251 13.77 -4.71 -8.92
N ALA A 252 14.04 -3.90 -9.92
CA ALA A 252 15.35 -3.31 -10.17
C ALA A 252 15.31 -1.81 -9.85
N VAL A 253 16.37 -1.28 -9.22
CA VAL A 253 16.52 0.16 -9.01
C VAL A 253 16.57 0.85 -10.37
N ALA A 254 15.71 1.82 -10.62
CA ALA A 254 15.70 2.52 -11.90
C ALA A 254 16.99 3.35 -12.08
N PRO A 255 17.51 3.52 -13.31
CA PRO A 255 18.83 4.12 -13.56
C PRO A 255 19.06 5.46 -12.88
N ILE A 256 18.04 6.31 -12.80
CA ILE A 256 18.13 7.64 -12.20
C ILE A 256 18.42 7.59 -10.69
N TRP A 257 18.09 6.49 -10.01
CA TRP A 257 18.32 6.29 -8.59
C TRP A 257 19.65 5.56 -8.29
N ARG A 258 20.39 5.16 -9.31
CA ARG A 258 21.70 4.51 -9.15
C ARG A 258 22.78 5.55 -8.90
N THR A 259 22.64 6.28 -7.82
CA THR A 259 23.54 7.35 -7.39
C THR A 259 24.42 6.92 -6.23
N THR A 260 25.30 7.81 -5.78
CA THR A 260 26.10 7.63 -4.56
C THR A 260 25.41 8.15 -3.29
N ASP A 261 24.16 8.60 -3.41
CA ASP A 261 23.40 9.09 -2.25
C ASP A 261 23.12 7.93 -1.27
N PRO A 262 23.57 8.02 -0.02
CA PRO A 262 23.47 6.93 0.95
C PRO A 262 22.03 6.57 1.34
N ARG A 263 21.05 7.43 1.01
CA ARG A 263 19.62 7.18 1.28
C ARG A 263 19.02 6.17 0.31
N VAL A 264 19.64 5.96 -0.86
CA VAL A 264 19.25 4.96 -1.86
C VAL A 264 20.40 3.97 -2.06
N PRO A 265 20.65 3.09 -1.09
CA PRO A 265 21.70 2.09 -1.24
C PRO A 265 21.27 1.03 -2.27
N TRP A 266 22.19 0.69 -3.18
CA TRP A 266 21.96 -0.30 -4.24
C TRP A 266 23.25 -1.01 -4.62
N LEU A 267 23.11 -2.18 -5.25
CA LEU A 267 24.24 -2.87 -5.84
C LEU A 267 23.83 -3.64 -7.11
N VAL A 268 24.78 -3.91 -7.98
CA VAL A 268 24.61 -4.83 -9.11
C VAL A 268 25.06 -6.20 -8.69
N THR A 269 24.20 -7.21 -8.88
CA THR A 269 24.51 -8.58 -8.53
C THR A 269 23.72 -9.57 -9.37
N SER A 270 24.33 -10.73 -9.64
CA SER A 270 23.67 -11.93 -10.17
C SER A 270 23.38 -12.97 -9.07
N ALA A 271 23.69 -12.66 -7.81
CA ALA A 271 23.70 -13.65 -6.73
C ALA A 271 22.30 -14.10 -6.27
N TYR A 272 21.27 -13.31 -6.51
CA TYR A 272 19.95 -13.56 -5.95
C TYR A 272 18.98 -14.26 -6.89
N SER A 273 19.11 -14.08 -8.19
CA SER A 273 18.27 -14.79 -9.16
C SER A 273 18.99 -14.96 -10.48
N PRO A 274 19.40 -16.19 -10.84
CA PRO A 274 19.98 -16.46 -12.17
C PRO A 274 19.02 -16.15 -13.32
N GLN A 275 17.70 -16.25 -13.09
CA GLN A 275 16.69 -15.95 -14.10
C GLN A 275 16.61 -14.45 -14.39
N ASP A 276 16.86 -13.62 -13.38
CA ASP A 276 16.72 -12.16 -13.48
C ASP A 276 18.02 -11.50 -13.89
N ALA A 277 19.15 -12.09 -13.60
CA ALA A 277 20.42 -11.73 -14.22
C ALA A 277 20.36 -11.91 -15.75
N ALA A 278 19.72 -13.00 -16.24
CA ALA A 278 19.43 -13.19 -17.67
C ALA A 278 18.48 -12.12 -18.20
N TYR A 279 17.51 -11.69 -17.43
CA TYR A 279 16.56 -10.64 -17.78
C TYR A 279 17.21 -9.28 -17.98
N SER A 280 18.05 -8.89 -17.06
CA SER A 280 18.82 -7.65 -17.14
C SER A 280 19.83 -7.71 -18.27
N THR A 281 20.44 -8.88 -18.50
CA THR A 281 21.47 -9.10 -19.52
C THR A 281 20.87 -9.13 -20.92
N ASP A 282 19.73 -9.79 -21.11
CA ASP A 282 19.03 -9.83 -22.41
C ASP A 282 18.58 -8.47 -22.92
N ARG A 283 18.54 -7.46 -22.04
CA ARG A 283 18.08 -6.11 -22.37
C ARG A 283 19.17 -5.04 -22.23
N GLY A 284 20.40 -5.45 -21.92
CA GLY A 284 21.54 -4.55 -21.77
C GLY A 284 21.47 -3.65 -20.52
N VAL A 285 20.58 -3.96 -19.57
CA VAL A 285 20.44 -3.21 -18.32
C VAL A 285 20.93 -4.08 -17.16
N PRO A 286 21.99 -3.70 -16.43
CA PRO A 286 22.45 -4.43 -15.25
C PRO A 286 21.34 -4.54 -14.19
N TYR A 287 21.16 -5.73 -13.61
CA TYR A 287 20.21 -5.92 -12.52
C TYR A 287 20.73 -5.25 -11.25
N ALA A 288 20.19 -4.07 -10.96
CA ALA A 288 20.50 -3.28 -9.78
C ALA A 288 19.43 -3.50 -8.71
N ILE A 289 19.83 -4.06 -7.58
CA ILE A 289 18.93 -4.35 -6.46
C ILE A 289 19.04 -3.28 -5.37
N GLN A 290 17.92 -2.95 -4.78
CA GLN A 290 17.88 -2.07 -3.61
C GLN A 290 18.47 -2.77 -2.38
N GLN A 291 19.18 -2.00 -1.55
CA GLN A 291 19.80 -2.45 -0.31
C GLN A 291 19.23 -1.72 0.92
N LYS A 292 18.11 -1.04 0.76
CA LYS A 292 17.39 -0.39 1.87
C LYS A 292 16.71 -1.43 2.78
N TYR A 293 16.14 -2.46 2.17
CA TYR A 293 15.55 -3.60 2.84
C TYR A 293 16.34 -4.84 2.46
N THR A 294 16.97 -5.51 3.43
CA THR A 294 17.89 -6.62 3.21
C THR A 294 17.48 -7.92 3.87
N ASP A 295 16.26 -7.93 4.45
CA ASP A 295 15.71 -9.08 5.15
C ASP A 295 14.18 -9.12 5.00
N TYR A 296 13.59 -10.33 5.09
CA TYR A 296 12.15 -10.52 5.05
C TYR A 296 11.42 -9.88 6.22
N SER A 297 12.12 -9.65 7.35
CA SER A 297 11.59 -8.96 8.53
C SER A 297 11.91 -7.46 8.55
N SER A 298 12.63 -6.93 7.56
CA SER A 298 12.97 -5.50 7.49
C SER A 298 11.74 -4.62 7.66
N PRO A 299 11.67 -3.72 8.67
CA PRO A 299 10.53 -2.85 8.87
C PRO A 299 10.45 -1.77 7.79
N ILE A 300 9.23 -1.31 7.49
CA ILE A 300 9.00 -0.21 6.55
C ILE A 300 8.40 0.98 7.31
N ARG A 301 8.97 2.15 7.15
CA ARG A 301 8.48 3.39 7.76
C ARG A 301 7.16 3.83 7.12
N LEU A 302 6.10 3.88 7.92
CA LEU A 302 4.78 4.37 7.49
C LEU A 302 4.66 5.89 7.68
N ALA A 303 5.08 6.41 8.84
CA ALA A 303 4.92 7.81 9.20
C ALA A 303 6.13 8.32 10.00
N SER A 304 6.48 9.59 9.84
CA SER A 304 7.59 10.20 10.60
C SER A 304 7.45 11.72 10.70
N LYS A 305 8.18 12.32 11.67
CA LYS A 305 8.32 13.79 11.75
C LYS A 305 8.94 14.34 10.46
N LEU A 306 9.91 13.64 9.87
CA LEU A 306 10.52 14.06 8.61
C LEU A 306 9.46 14.18 7.49
N GLU A 307 8.51 13.26 7.41
CA GLU A 307 7.40 13.38 6.44
C GLU A 307 6.51 14.59 6.75
N ALA A 308 6.22 14.84 8.03
CA ALA A 308 5.47 16.02 8.45
C ALA A 308 6.22 17.32 8.10
N ASP A 309 7.56 17.35 8.21
CA ASP A 309 8.38 18.50 7.80
C ASP A 309 8.30 18.75 6.29
N TYR A 310 8.33 17.69 5.48
CA TYR A 310 8.13 17.79 4.04
C TYR A 310 6.72 18.28 3.68
N ILE A 311 5.68 17.79 4.35
CA ILE A 311 4.30 18.23 4.16
C ILE A 311 4.16 19.72 4.51
N GLN A 312 4.72 20.13 5.63
CA GLN A 312 4.70 21.53 6.06
C GLN A 312 5.42 22.43 5.06
N ALA A 313 6.64 22.09 4.66
CA ALA A 313 7.43 22.87 3.72
C ALA A 313 6.78 22.96 2.32
N GLU A 314 6.15 21.87 1.85
CA GLU A 314 5.40 21.87 0.60
C GLU A 314 4.22 22.85 0.68
N ALA A 315 3.47 22.82 1.77
CA ALA A 315 2.30 23.68 1.98
C ALA A 315 2.64 25.17 2.22
N GLU A 316 3.81 25.44 2.82
CA GLU A 316 4.31 26.82 3.08
C GLU A 316 4.96 27.45 1.84
N GLY A 317 5.50 26.64 0.90
CA GLY A 317 6.03 27.11 -0.36
C GLY A 317 7.55 27.29 -0.40
N THR A 318 8.03 27.98 -1.44
CA THR A 318 9.43 27.99 -1.91
C THR A 318 10.49 28.25 -0.83
N SER A 319 10.27 29.22 0.07
CA SER A 319 11.26 29.55 1.12
C SER A 319 11.46 28.41 2.10
N SER A 320 10.37 27.79 2.57
CA SER A 320 10.42 26.64 3.49
C SER A 320 10.99 25.40 2.79
N GLN A 321 10.64 25.21 1.50
CA GLN A 321 11.23 24.15 0.68
C GLN A 321 12.75 24.28 0.58
N LEU A 322 13.28 25.45 0.27
CA LEU A 322 14.73 25.70 0.22
C LEU A 322 15.42 25.39 1.55
N THR A 323 14.83 25.87 2.64
CA THR A 323 15.37 25.61 3.99
C THR A 323 15.45 24.10 4.26
N LEU A 324 14.42 23.35 3.92
CA LEU A 324 14.40 21.90 4.12
C LEU A 324 15.36 21.19 3.15
N ILE A 325 15.44 21.59 1.89
CA ILE A 325 16.41 21.06 0.91
C ILE A 325 17.82 21.17 1.48
N ASP A 326 18.24 22.35 1.94
CA ASP A 326 19.57 22.58 2.47
C ASP A 326 19.85 21.74 3.72
N ALA A 327 18.89 21.63 4.62
CA ALA A 327 18.98 20.76 5.79
C ALA A 327 19.14 19.28 5.41
N ARG A 328 18.42 18.81 4.39
CA ARG A 328 18.51 17.40 3.94
C ARG A 328 19.83 17.12 3.21
N ARG A 329 20.29 18.04 2.40
CA ARG A 329 21.59 17.94 1.71
C ARG A 329 22.73 17.91 2.74
N ALA A 330 22.72 18.81 3.71
CA ALA A 330 23.71 18.86 4.78
C ALA A 330 23.73 17.55 5.61
N ALA A 331 22.56 16.96 5.89
CA ALA A 331 22.45 15.69 6.63
C ALA A 331 23.11 14.49 5.90
N THR A 332 23.35 14.61 4.59
CA THR A 332 24.03 13.60 3.77
C THR A 332 25.44 14.03 3.33
N GLY A 333 25.98 15.13 3.89
CA GLY A 333 27.30 15.64 3.56
C GLY A 333 27.40 16.40 2.24
N LEU A 334 26.27 16.75 1.63
CA LEU A 334 26.21 17.54 0.40
C LEU A 334 26.23 19.04 0.72
N ALA A 335 26.80 19.83 -0.21
CA ALA A 335 26.71 21.29 -0.15
C ALA A 335 25.25 21.77 -0.26
N ALA A 336 24.99 22.99 0.24
CA ALA A 336 23.71 23.65 0.05
C ALA A 336 23.31 23.71 -1.42
N TYR A 337 22.01 23.82 -1.68
CA TYR A 337 21.48 23.92 -3.04
C TYR A 337 22.00 25.18 -3.72
N SER A 338 22.55 25.05 -4.92
CA SER A 338 23.12 26.13 -5.71
C SER A 338 22.48 26.27 -7.09
N GLY A 339 21.36 25.56 -7.32
CA GLY A 339 20.58 25.65 -8.56
C GLY A 339 19.71 26.91 -8.62
N PRO A 340 18.87 27.01 -9.68
CA PRO A 340 17.92 28.12 -9.83
C PRO A 340 16.92 28.16 -8.67
N THR A 341 16.57 29.39 -8.22
CA THR A 341 15.69 29.60 -7.05
C THR A 341 14.26 30.00 -7.43
N ASP A 342 13.89 29.88 -8.70
CA ASP A 342 12.49 29.98 -9.11
C ASP A 342 11.65 28.82 -8.52
N ALA A 343 10.37 29.06 -8.33
CA ALA A 343 9.48 28.12 -7.63
C ALA A 343 9.45 26.73 -8.25
N ASN A 344 9.52 26.60 -9.57
CA ASN A 344 9.48 25.31 -10.26
C ASN A 344 10.78 24.51 -10.07
N SER A 345 11.94 25.18 -10.17
CA SER A 345 13.26 24.54 -9.96
C SER A 345 13.42 24.08 -8.52
N VAL A 346 13.02 24.93 -7.54
CA VAL A 346 13.04 24.58 -6.12
C VAL A 346 12.10 23.40 -5.84
N LEU A 347 10.91 23.41 -6.38
CA LEU A 347 9.94 22.31 -6.18
C LEU A 347 10.46 20.99 -6.77
N THR A 348 11.16 21.02 -7.91
CA THR A 348 11.79 19.84 -8.50
C THR A 348 12.91 19.28 -7.62
N GLU A 349 13.79 20.14 -7.10
CA GLU A 349 14.83 19.71 -6.14
C GLU A 349 14.22 19.20 -4.83
N PHE A 350 13.17 19.86 -4.33
CA PHE A 350 12.43 19.44 -3.15
C PHE A 350 11.92 18.01 -3.27
N PHE A 351 11.24 17.68 -4.38
CA PHE A 351 10.80 16.30 -4.63
C PHE A 351 11.93 15.34 -4.92
N THR A 352 13.07 15.82 -5.42
CA THR A 352 14.27 15.02 -5.56
C THR A 352 14.80 14.59 -4.19
N GLN A 353 14.96 15.54 -3.25
CA GLN A 353 15.37 15.23 -1.89
C GLN A 353 14.36 14.35 -1.16
N LYS A 354 13.06 14.64 -1.32
CA LYS A 354 11.98 13.81 -0.77
C LYS A 354 12.03 12.38 -1.32
N GLY A 355 12.30 12.21 -2.61
CA GLY A 355 12.44 10.92 -3.25
C GLY A 355 13.59 10.08 -2.67
N PHE A 356 14.74 10.70 -2.35
CA PHE A 356 15.84 10.03 -1.66
C PHE A 356 15.46 9.64 -0.22
N ASP A 357 14.88 10.57 0.55
CA ASP A 357 14.53 10.33 1.96
C ASP A 357 13.46 9.25 2.15
N PHE A 358 12.54 9.12 1.19
CA PHE A 358 11.41 8.18 1.24
C PHE A 358 11.43 7.14 0.13
N TYR A 359 12.60 6.86 -0.44
CA TYR A 359 12.76 5.84 -1.46
C TYR A 359 12.11 4.51 -1.02
N LEU A 360 11.21 3.95 -1.84
CA LEU A 360 10.46 2.73 -1.55
C LEU A 360 9.66 2.77 -0.22
N GLU A 361 9.01 3.89 0.07
CA GLU A 361 8.10 4.05 1.21
C GLU A 361 6.67 4.46 0.80
N GLY A 362 6.30 4.33 -0.48
CA GLY A 362 4.92 4.54 -0.97
C GLY A 362 4.39 5.97 -0.86
N LYS A 363 5.27 6.97 -0.90
CA LYS A 363 4.86 8.38 -0.80
C LYS A 363 4.75 9.06 -2.16
N ARG A 364 5.48 8.55 -3.13
CA ARG A 364 5.75 9.21 -4.39
C ARG A 364 4.54 9.32 -5.33
N LEU A 365 3.59 8.37 -5.28
CA LEU A 365 2.42 8.44 -6.17
C LEU A 365 1.49 9.60 -5.80
N GLY A 366 1.29 9.88 -4.52
CA GLY A 366 0.56 11.07 -4.08
C GLY A 366 1.24 12.36 -4.54
N ASP A 367 2.57 12.43 -4.42
CA ASP A 367 3.37 13.57 -4.91
C ASP A 367 3.24 13.71 -6.43
N PHE A 368 3.36 12.61 -7.18
CA PHE A 368 3.21 12.59 -8.64
C PHE A 368 1.83 13.10 -9.09
N ARG A 369 0.77 12.72 -8.40
CA ARG A 369 -0.59 13.20 -8.74
C ARG A 369 -0.77 14.69 -8.51
N ARG A 370 -0.10 15.28 -7.51
CA ARG A 370 -0.14 16.73 -7.26
C ARG A 370 0.80 17.51 -8.19
N HIS A 371 2.00 16.96 -8.45
CA HIS A 371 3.07 17.66 -9.15
C HIS A 371 3.75 16.78 -10.22
N PRO A 372 3.03 16.32 -11.26
CA PRO A 372 3.55 15.34 -12.21
C PRO A 372 4.80 15.80 -12.98
N ASN A 373 4.99 17.11 -13.13
CA ASN A 373 6.11 17.69 -13.86
C ASN A 373 7.39 17.86 -13.03
N ASN A 374 7.30 17.68 -11.70
CA ASN A 374 8.42 17.90 -10.78
C ASN A 374 8.97 16.58 -10.20
N ILE A 375 8.42 15.44 -10.61
CA ILE A 375 8.82 14.12 -10.11
C ILE A 375 9.85 13.52 -11.07
N ILE A 376 11.13 13.62 -10.70
CA ILE A 376 12.23 13.12 -11.53
C ILE A 376 12.10 11.61 -11.78
N GLY A 377 12.41 11.16 -12.98
CA GLY A 377 12.40 9.73 -13.32
C GLY A 377 11.02 9.09 -13.45
N ALA A 378 9.94 9.83 -13.22
CA ALA A 378 8.60 9.32 -13.51
C ALA A 378 8.48 9.05 -15.03
N PRO A 379 7.91 7.89 -15.45
CA PRO A 379 7.77 7.59 -16.87
C PRO A 379 6.95 8.66 -17.58
N VAL A 380 7.50 9.19 -18.69
CA VAL A 380 6.89 10.30 -19.44
C VAL A 380 5.86 9.74 -20.43
N SER A 381 4.64 10.26 -20.41
CA SER A 381 3.58 9.84 -21.35
C SER A 381 4.02 9.96 -22.80
N GLY A 382 3.74 8.91 -23.60
CA GLY A 382 4.09 8.80 -25.00
C GLY A 382 5.56 8.44 -25.28
N SER A 383 6.42 8.42 -24.27
CA SER A 383 7.82 7.99 -24.45
C SER A 383 7.92 6.48 -24.65
N THR A 384 9.01 6.05 -25.27
CA THR A 384 9.32 4.63 -25.41
C THR A 384 9.53 4.00 -24.03
N TYR A 385 8.83 2.90 -23.77
CA TYR A 385 9.09 2.13 -22.57
C TYR A 385 10.49 1.48 -22.69
N TRP A 386 11.22 1.46 -21.59
CA TRP A 386 12.61 0.99 -21.60
C TRP A 386 12.78 -0.47 -22.03
N LYS A 387 11.71 -1.30 -21.93
CA LYS A 387 11.71 -2.69 -22.41
C LYS A 387 11.29 -2.78 -23.87
N PRO A 388 12.10 -3.40 -24.74
CA PRO A 388 11.73 -3.68 -26.12
C PRO A 388 10.47 -4.56 -26.23
N GLY A 389 9.64 -4.29 -27.23
CA GLY A 389 8.44 -5.07 -27.52
C GLY A 389 7.21 -4.73 -26.68
N PHE A 390 7.30 -3.78 -25.75
CA PHE A 390 6.15 -3.22 -25.04
C PHE A 390 5.68 -1.92 -25.72
N ALA A 391 4.38 -1.63 -25.59
CA ALA A 391 3.82 -0.37 -26.05
C ALA A 391 4.42 0.82 -25.27
N PRO A 392 4.37 2.04 -25.82
CA PRO A 392 4.82 3.26 -25.15
C PRO A 392 4.16 3.47 -23.78
N VAL A 393 4.74 4.38 -23.01
CA VAL A 393 4.19 4.83 -21.72
C VAL A 393 2.84 5.50 -21.95
N GLY A 394 1.84 5.09 -21.18
CA GLY A 394 0.47 5.60 -21.20
C GLY A 394 0.30 6.91 -20.43
N THR A 395 -0.96 7.27 -20.20
CA THR A 395 -1.36 8.55 -19.62
C THR A 395 -1.90 8.44 -18.20
N ASP A 396 -1.95 7.23 -17.62
CA ASP A 396 -2.54 7.03 -16.31
C ASP A 396 -1.80 7.84 -15.24
N ILE A 397 -2.56 8.51 -14.39
CA ILE A 397 -2.07 9.23 -13.21
C ILE A 397 -2.50 8.57 -11.91
N CYS A 398 -3.37 7.59 -11.99
CA CYS A 398 -3.92 6.79 -10.90
C CYS A 398 -4.39 5.44 -11.46
N TYR A 399 -4.65 4.47 -10.58
CA TYR A 399 -5.11 3.14 -10.98
C TYR A 399 -6.62 3.13 -11.23
N PRO A 400 -7.11 2.41 -12.26
CA PRO A 400 -8.53 2.14 -12.40
C PRO A 400 -9.00 1.17 -11.31
N LEU A 401 -10.31 1.09 -11.06
CA LEU A 401 -10.86 -0.03 -10.31
C LEU A 401 -10.82 -1.30 -11.15
N PRO A 402 -10.51 -2.47 -10.52
CA PRO A 402 -10.49 -3.73 -11.26
C PRO A 402 -11.92 -4.15 -11.69
N ILE A 403 -12.02 -4.83 -12.82
CA ILE A 403 -13.29 -5.33 -13.36
C ILE A 403 -14.05 -6.19 -12.35
N ALA A 404 -13.34 -6.96 -11.52
CA ALA A 404 -13.96 -7.77 -10.48
C ALA A 404 -14.78 -6.95 -9.49
N GLU A 405 -14.36 -5.74 -9.15
CA GLU A 405 -15.13 -4.83 -8.30
C GLU A 405 -16.31 -4.23 -9.08
N LEU A 406 -16.10 -3.82 -10.32
CA LEU A 406 -17.12 -3.21 -11.16
C LEU A 406 -18.28 -4.18 -11.45
N ASP A 407 -17.97 -5.45 -11.70
CA ASP A 407 -18.97 -6.48 -12.05
C ASP A 407 -19.73 -7.00 -10.83
N ASN A 408 -19.08 -7.09 -9.67
CA ASN A 408 -19.66 -7.71 -8.48
C ASN A 408 -20.32 -6.72 -7.52
N ASN A 409 -19.98 -5.45 -7.58
CA ASN A 409 -20.57 -4.42 -6.73
C ASN A 409 -21.79 -3.78 -7.37
N LYS A 410 -22.98 -4.26 -6.96
CA LYS A 410 -24.28 -3.77 -7.48
C LYS A 410 -24.60 -2.32 -7.10
N ASN A 411 -23.91 -1.75 -6.13
CA ASN A 411 -24.08 -0.38 -5.67
C ASN A 411 -23.16 0.60 -6.38
N PHE A 412 -22.25 0.08 -7.20
CA PHE A 412 -21.37 0.89 -8.01
C PHE A 412 -22.09 1.25 -9.30
N ASN A 413 -22.34 2.54 -9.53
CA ASN A 413 -22.85 3.02 -10.82
C ASN A 413 -21.68 3.31 -11.75
N PRO A 414 -21.54 2.57 -12.85
CA PRO A 414 -20.48 2.78 -13.83
C PRO A 414 -20.63 4.12 -14.57
#